data_3bf18a47f7a177a3fa3a3a05a44154e4
#
_entry.id   3bf18a47f7a177a3fa3a3a05a44154e4
#
_cell.length_a   1.000
_cell.length_b   1.000
_cell.length_c   1.000
_cell.angle_alpha   90.00
_cell.angle_beta   90.00
_cell.angle_gamma   90.00
#
_symmetry.space_group_name_H-M   'P 1'
#
loop_
_entity.id
_entity.type
_entity.pdbx_description
1 polymer ?
#
loop_
_entity_poly.entity_id
_entity_poly.type
_entity_poly.pdbx_seq_one_letter_code
_entity_poly.pdbx_strand_id
1 'polypeptide(L)'
;MSDSSLTHDIQSRLSELADVTLDDRLTFADLTTLHLGGQPRTVVRCATASAVAEVVTLLDAPSVPLLVVAGGSNLVVADGDLDLVVVLLENDSLDVDVATGRVVAGAGAVWDDVVAAAVSAGLGGIEYLSGIP
;
A
#
# COMPACT_ATOMS: atom_id res chain seq x y z
N MET A 1 -25.41 14.02 10.90
CA MET A 1 -24.18 13.80 11.69
C MET A 1 -23.71 12.38 11.35
N SER A 2 -22.88 12.24 10.37
CA SER A 2 -22.22 10.95 10.10
C SER A 2 -21.13 10.78 11.13
N ASP A 3 -21.27 9.76 11.95
CA ASP A 3 -20.27 9.34 12.91
C ASP A 3 -19.05 8.87 12.09
N SER A 4 -18.05 9.76 11.97
CA SER A 4 -16.90 9.59 11.10
C SER A 4 -15.80 8.71 11.72
N SER A 5 -16.05 8.06 12.82
CA SER A 5 -15.15 7.07 13.38
C SER A 5 -15.36 5.73 12.66
N LEU A 6 -14.27 5.09 12.26
CA LEU A 6 -14.30 3.65 12.06
C LEU A 6 -15.00 3.05 13.27
N THR A 7 -16.11 2.37 13.06
CA THR A 7 -16.80 1.77 14.19
C THR A 7 -15.84 0.82 14.88
N HIS A 8 -15.92 0.73 16.20
CA HIS A 8 -15.09 -0.19 17.00
C HIS A 8 -15.12 -1.62 16.43
N ASP A 9 -16.26 -2.01 15.86
CA ASP A 9 -16.44 -3.30 15.19
C ASP A 9 -15.50 -3.45 13.97
N ILE A 10 -15.39 -2.44 13.11
CA ILE A 10 -14.50 -2.49 11.93
C ILE A 10 -13.05 -2.55 12.36
N GLN A 11 -12.63 -1.74 13.33
CA GLN A 11 -11.26 -1.78 13.84
C GLN A 11 -10.92 -3.13 14.46
N SER A 12 -11.83 -3.71 15.23
CA SER A 12 -11.66 -5.06 15.81
C SER A 12 -11.47 -6.09 14.71
N ARG A 13 -12.35 -6.10 13.72
CA ARG A 13 -12.27 -7.03 12.59
C ARG A 13 -10.99 -6.86 11.75
N LEU A 14 -10.55 -5.63 11.53
CA LEU A 14 -9.27 -5.37 10.84
C LEU A 14 -8.09 -5.92 11.62
N SER A 15 -8.08 -5.76 12.95
CA SER A 15 -6.99 -6.24 13.81
C SER A 15 -6.92 -7.76 13.94
N GLU A 16 -7.99 -8.47 13.58
CA GLU A 16 -8.06 -9.95 13.59
C GLU A 16 -7.56 -10.58 12.29
N LEU A 17 -7.41 -9.77 11.21
CA LEU A 17 -6.93 -10.27 9.93
C LEU A 17 -5.44 -10.65 10.00
N ALA A 18 -5.08 -11.76 9.36
CA ALA A 18 -3.69 -12.16 9.21
C ALA A 18 -2.92 -11.17 8.31
N ASP A 19 -1.65 -10.93 8.62
CA ASP A 19 -0.76 -10.05 7.85
C ASP A 19 -1.25 -8.60 7.72
N VAL A 20 -2.07 -8.16 8.69
CA VAL A 20 -2.60 -6.80 8.80
C VAL A 20 -2.14 -6.17 10.12
N THR A 21 -1.71 -4.91 10.05
CA THR A 21 -1.35 -4.11 11.23
C THR A 21 -1.98 -2.72 11.11
N LEU A 22 -2.59 -2.23 12.20
CA LEU A 22 -3.12 -0.86 12.27
C LEU A 22 -2.07 0.07 12.86
N ASP A 23 -1.91 1.26 12.28
CA ASP A 23 -1.07 2.32 12.81
C ASP A 23 -1.79 3.67 12.74
N ASP A 24 -2.21 4.17 13.90
CA ASP A 24 -2.95 5.42 14.03
C ASP A 24 -2.03 6.65 14.17
N ARG A 25 -0.72 6.46 14.12
CA ARG A 25 0.28 7.54 14.31
C ARG A 25 0.90 8.02 13.01
N LEU A 26 0.85 7.20 11.94
CA LEU A 26 1.40 7.54 10.65
C LEU A 26 0.58 8.65 9.99
N THR A 27 1.28 9.64 9.47
CA THR A 27 0.73 10.72 8.66
C THR A 27 1.07 10.52 7.18
N PHE A 28 0.43 11.25 6.28
CA PHE A 28 0.84 11.25 4.88
C PHE A 28 2.25 11.83 4.68
N ALA A 29 2.72 12.69 5.58
CA ALA A 29 4.11 13.13 5.58
C ALA A 29 5.11 11.98 5.81
N ASP A 30 4.71 10.95 6.58
CA ASP A 30 5.52 9.74 6.76
C ASP A 30 5.43 8.78 5.58
N LEU A 31 4.33 8.81 4.83
CA LEU A 31 4.01 7.87 3.75
C LEU A 31 4.34 8.39 2.34
N THR A 32 4.79 9.64 2.22
CA THR A 32 5.06 10.27 0.92
C THR A 32 6.51 10.69 0.78
N THR A 33 7.04 10.60 -0.44
CA THR A 33 8.41 11.06 -0.74
C THR A 33 8.59 12.56 -0.53
N LEU A 34 7.55 13.35 -0.70
CA LEU A 34 7.60 14.80 -0.48
C LEU A 34 7.51 15.20 1.01
N HIS A 35 7.24 14.25 1.89
CA HIS A 35 7.04 14.48 3.33
C HIS A 35 5.98 15.54 3.63
N LEU A 36 4.89 15.52 2.87
CA LEU A 36 3.73 16.39 3.00
C LEU A 36 2.46 15.59 3.23
N GLY A 37 1.53 16.19 3.97
CA GLY A 37 0.18 15.67 4.18
C GLY A 37 -0.13 15.30 5.62
N GLY A 38 -1.40 15.45 5.95
CA GLY A 38 -1.91 15.33 7.31
C GLY A 38 -2.24 13.91 7.75
N GLN A 39 -3.09 13.83 8.75
CA GLN A 39 -3.42 12.59 9.46
C GLN A 39 -4.61 11.89 8.82
N PRO A 40 -4.49 10.64 8.31
CA PRO A 40 -5.65 9.81 8.00
C PRO A 40 -6.32 9.30 9.29
N ARG A 41 -7.51 8.74 9.18
CA ARG A 41 -8.19 8.08 10.32
C ARG A 41 -7.33 6.96 10.94
N THR A 42 -6.76 6.14 10.09
CA THR A 42 -5.80 5.08 10.43
C THR A 42 -5.07 4.64 9.16
N VAL A 43 -3.91 4.03 9.34
CA VAL A 43 -3.17 3.33 8.27
C VAL A 43 -3.29 1.84 8.52
N VAL A 44 -3.83 1.11 7.55
CA VAL A 44 -3.95 -0.35 7.56
C VAL A 44 -2.83 -0.91 6.69
N ARG A 45 -1.80 -1.45 7.33
CA ARG A 45 -0.63 -2.03 6.66
C ARG A 45 -0.91 -3.47 6.27
N CYS A 46 -0.77 -3.81 5.00
CA CYS A 46 -1.06 -5.11 4.43
C CYS A 46 0.21 -5.75 3.87
N ALA A 47 0.68 -6.81 4.50
CA ALA A 47 1.92 -7.48 4.12
C ALA A 47 1.75 -8.49 2.98
N THR A 48 0.53 -8.88 2.64
CA THR A 48 0.23 -9.85 1.57
C THR A 48 -0.91 -9.38 0.68
N ALA A 49 -1.00 -9.94 -0.54
CA ALA A 49 -2.09 -9.65 -1.47
C ALA A 49 -3.45 -10.11 -0.91
N SER A 50 -3.48 -11.22 -0.15
CA SER A 50 -4.69 -11.69 0.54
C SER A 50 -5.18 -10.67 1.57
N ALA A 51 -4.25 -10.16 2.40
CA ALA A 51 -4.56 -9.12 3.38
C ALA A 51 -5.17 -7.86 2.72
N VAL A 52 -4.59 -7.41 1.60
CA VAL A 52 -5.16 -6.28 0.84
C VAL A 52 -6.59 -6.56 0.40
N ALA A 53 -6.86 -7.74 -0.19
CA ALA A 53 -8.18 -8.10 -0.68
C ALA A 53 -9.22 -8.16 0.46
N GLU A 54 -8.84 -8.74 1.60
CA GLU A 54 -9.73 -8.85 2.77
C GLU A 54 -10.02 -7.48 3.38
N VAL A 55 -8.99 -6.63 3.55
CA VAL A 55 -9.14 -5.27 4.08
C VAL A 55 -10.03 -4.42 3.18
N VAL A 56 -9.77 -4.40 1.87
CA VAL A 56 -10.59 -3.63 0.92
C VAL A 56 -12.03 -4.10 0.94
N THR A 57 -12.27 -5.41 0.93
CA THR A 57 -13.63 -5.97 0.99
C THR A 57 -14.35 -5.57 2.28
N LEU A 58 -13.64 -5.56 3.40
CA LEU A 58 -14.21 -5.20 4.70
C LEU A 58 -14.55 -3.71 4.79
N LEU A 59 -13.77 -2.84 4.16
CA LEU A 59 -13.98 -1.39 4.15
C LEU A 59 -15.02 -0.95 3.10
N ASP A 60 -15.14 -1.66 1.99
CA ASP A 60 -16.05 -1.33 0.90
C ASP A 60 -17.52 -1.52 1.27
N ALA A 61 -17.83 -2.58 2.01
CA ALA A 61 -19.22 -2.90 2.41
C ALA A 61 -19.92 -1.75 3.19
N PRO A 62 -19.29 -1.09 4.19
CA PRO A 62 -19.83 0.09 4.85
C PRO A 62 -19.53 1.40 4.12
N SER A 63 -18.94 1.35 2.92
CA SER A 63 -18.55 2.54 2.13
C SER A 63 -17.60 3.48 2.88
N VAL A 64 -16.62 2.93 3.57
CA VAL A 64 -15.58 3.73 4.25
C VAL A 64 -14.66 4.35 3.20
N PRO A 65 -14.46 5.67 3.16
CA PRO A 65 -13.49 6.27 2.27
C PRO A 65 -12.10 5.70 2.50
N LEU A 66 -11.46 5.21 1.44
CA LEU A 66 -10.11 4.65 1.52
C LEU A 66 -9.21 5.14 0.39
N LEU A 67 -7.91 5.15 0.66
CA LEU A 67 -6.87 5.41 -0.32
C LEU A 67 -5.83 4.29 -0.24
N VAL A 68 -5.56 3.64 -1.37
CA VAL A 68 -4.51 2.63 -1.47
C VAL A 68 -3.19 3.32 -1.78
N VAL A 69 -2.17 3.08 -0.97
CA VAL A 69 -0.85 3.70 -1.08
C VAL A 69 0.23 2.61 -1.06
N ALA A 70 1.20 2.73 -1.95
CA ALA A 70 2.44 1.94 -1.94
C ALA A 70 3.61 2.84 -1.50
N GLY A 71 4.59 3.11 -2.36
CA GLY A 71 5.76 3.95 -2.02
C GLY A 71 5.49 5.45 -1.83
N GLY A 72 4.29 5.94 -2.18
CA GLY A 72 3.91 7.34 -1.98
C GLY A 72 4.75 8.38 -2.76
N SER A 73 5.42 7.95 -3.82
CA SER A 73 6.37 8.78 -4.58
C SER A 73 5.73 9.76 -5.55
N ASN A 74 4.48 9.54 -5.92
CA ASN A 74 3.72 10.40 -6.83
C ASN A 74 2.42 10.89 -6.17
N LEU A 75 2.50 11.27 -4.90
CA LEU A 75 1.33 11.65 -4.10
C LEU A 75 1.59 12.98 -3.39
N VAL A 76 0.66 13.91 -3.53
CA VAL A 76 0.60 15.18 -2.79
C VAL A 76 -0.72 15.23 -2.03
N VAL A 77 -0.65 15.35 -0.73
CA VAL A 77 -1.81 15.29 0.15
C VAL A 77 -1.89 16.56 0.99
N ALA A 78 -3.09 17.05 1.22
CA ALA A 78 -3.33 18.23 2.06
C ALA A 78 -2.97 17.97 3.53
N ASP A 79 -2.65 19.03 4.23
CA ASP A 79 -2.46 19.01 5.67
C ASP A 79 -3.81 18.90 6.41
N GLY A 80 -3.74 18.56 7.70
CA GLY A 80 -4.90 18.43 8.58
C GLY A 80 -5.44 17.00 8.68
N ASP A 81 -6.59 16.87 9.34
CA ASP A 81 -7.25 15.58 9.52
C ASP A 81 -8.01 15.19 8.26
N LEU A 82 -7.76 14.00 7.75
CA LEU A 82 -8.35 13.47 6.52
C LEU A 82 -9.32 12.33 6.85
N ASP A 83 -10.54 12.47 6.40
CA ASP A 83 -11.64 11.55 6.68
C ASP A 83 -11.60 10.31 5.78
N LEU A 84 -10.47 9.60 5.80
CA LEU A 84 -10.26 8.38 5.04
C LEU A 84 -9.31 7.40 5.75
N VAL A 85 -9.36 6.13 5.35
CA VAL A 85 -8.44 5.08 5.76
C VAL A 85 -7.36 4.91 4.68
N VAL A 86 -6.11 4.80 5.08
CA VAL A 86 -5.03 4.41 4.16
C VAL A 86 -4.88 2.89 4.18
N VAL A 87 -4.91 2.25 3.02
CA VAL A 87 -4.49 0.86 2.84
C VAL A 87 -3.07 0.87 2.30
N LEU A 88 -2.09 0.60 3.17
CA LEU A 88 -0.67 0.63 2.82
C LEU A 88 -0.22 -0.73 2.31
N LEU A 89 0.28 -0.77 1.09
CA LEU A 89 0.77 -1.98 0.43
C LEU A 89 2.21 -2.25 0.82
N GLU A 90 2.45 -3.33 1.57
CA GLU A 90 3.78 -3.78 1.99
C GLU A 90 4.13 -5.18 1.43
N ASN A 91 3.32 -5.72 0.53
CA ASN A 91 3.61 -6.98 -0.13
C ASN A 91 4.68 -6.78 -1.22
N ASP A 92 5.91 -7.09 -0.89
CA ASP A 92 7.12 -6.92 -1.71
C ASP A 92 7.58 -8.19 -2.42
N SER A 93 6.71 -9.21 -2.50
CA SER A 93 7.01 -10.47 -3.17
C SER A 93 7.50 -10.25 -4.61
N LEU A 94 8.49 -11.01 -5.03
CA LEU A 94 9.07 -10.93 -6.37
C LEU A 94 9.37 -12.33 -6.89
N ASP A 95 8.81 -12.66 -8.06
CA ASP A 95 9.03 -13.91 -8.76
C ASP A 95 9.45 -13.64 -10.20
N VAL A 96 10.54 -14.28 -10.64
CA VAL A 96 11.11 -14.12 -11.98
C VAL A 96 11.19 -15.49 -12.68
N ASP A 97 10.36 -15.69 -13.66
CA ASP A 97 10.39 -16.86 -14.54
C ASP A 97 11.23 -16.56 -15.80
N VAL A 98 12.47 -16.99 -15.77
CA VAL A 98 13.43 -16.79 -16.88
C VAL A 98 12.99 -17.52 -18.15
N ALA A 99 12.33 -18.66 -18.02
CA ALA A 99 11.94 -19.48 -19.19
C ALA A 99 10.85 -18.79 -20.03
N THR A 100 9.95 -18.07 -19.37
CA THR A 100 8.86 -17.33 -20.04
C THR A 100 9.14 -15.83 -20.17
N GLY A 101 10.17 -15.31 -19.49
CA GLY A 101 10.46 -13.88 -19.39
C GLY A 101 9.45 -13.12 -18.55
N ARG A 102 8.71 -13.81 -17.67
CA ARG A 102 7.67 -13.22 -16.83
C ARG A 102 8.23 -12.80 -15.48
N VAL A 103 7.88 -11.57 -15.07
CA VAL A 103 8.14 -11.06 -13.73
C VAL A 103 6.80 -10.77 -13.05
N VAL A 104 6.62 -11.25 -11.83
CA VAL A 104 5.46 -10.96 -10.98
C VAL A 104 5.97 -10.30 -9.72
N ALA A 105 5.54 -9.08 -9.45
CA ALA A 105 5.93 -8.31 -8.29
C ALA A 105 4.69 -7.94 -7.46
N GLY A 106 4.83 -7.99 -6.14
CA GLY A 106 3.85 -7.43 -5.23
C GLY A 106 3.77 -5.91 -5.39
N ALA A 107 2.60 -5.35 -5.16
CA ALA A 107 2.38 -3.91 -5.37
C ALA A 107 3.13 -3.01 -4.38
N GLY A 108 3.66 -3.58 -3.29
CA GLY A 108 4.55 -2.90 -2.34
C GLY A 108 6.04 -3.05 -2.66
N ALA A 109 6.41 -3.81 -3.72
CA ALA A 109 7.80 -3.99 -4.10
C ALA A 109 8.44 -2.67 -4.57
N VAL A 110 9.68 -2.45 -4.19
CA VAL A 110 10.48 -1.32 -4.66
C VAL A 110 10.78 -1.52 -6.15
N TRP A 111 10.45 -0.53 -6.99
CA TRP A 111 10.55 -0.66 -8.44
C TRP A 111 11.99 -0.97 -8.91
N ASP A 112 12.99 -0.32 -8.33
CA ASP A 112 14.39 -0.58 -8.68
C ASP A 112 14.83 -2.00 -8.34
N ASP A 113 14.28 -2.62 -7.30
CA ASP A 113 14.56 -4.04 -6.97
C ASP A 113 13.96 -4.97 -8.04
N VAL A 114 12.77 -4.63 -8.57
CA VAL A 114 12.15 -5.37 -9.68
C VAL A 114 13.02 -5.30 -10.93
N VAL A 115 13.50 -4.10 -11.28
CA VAL A 115 14.41 -3.90 -12.41
C VAL A 115 15.72 -4.67 -12.21
N ALA A 116 16.34 -4.56 -11.03
CA ALA A 116 17.58 -5.24 -10.70
C ALA A 116 17.43 -6.77 -10.77
N ALA A 117 16.33 -7.32 -10.29
CA ALA A 117 16.06 -8.76 -10.35
C ALA A 117 15.91 -9.25 -11.80
N ALA A 118 15.16 -8.52 -12.64
CA ALA A 118 14.98 -8.86 -14.05
C ALA A 118 16.33 -8.83 -14.80
N VAL A 119 17.12 -7.77 -14.62
CA VAL A 119 18.46 -7.65 -15.26
C VAL A 119 19.40 -8.74 -14.78
N SER A 120 19.42 -9.04 -13.47
CA SER A 120 20.26 -10.11 -12.91
C SER A 120 19.87 -11.50 -13.45
N ALA A 121 18.59 -11.68 -13.80
CA ALA A 121 18.09 -12.90 -14.45
C ALA A 121 18.35 -12.95 -15.96
N GLY A 122 19.01 -11.93 -16.53
CA GLY A 122 19.28 -11.85 -17.97
C GLY A 122 18.08 -11.44 -18.82
N LEU A 123 17.02 -10.90 -18.19
CA LEU A 123 15.85 -10.37 -18.89
C LEU A 123 16.07 -8.89 -19.23
N GLY A 124 15.73 -8.49 -20.45
CA GLY A 124 15.79 -7.10 -20.93
C GLY A 124 14.40 -6.53 -21.17
N GLY A 125 14.36 -5.18 -21.30
CA GLY A 125 13.15 -4.44 -21.67
C GLY A 125 12.67 -3.44 -20.63
N ILE A 126 13.10 -3.56 -19.37
CA ILE A 126 12.74 -2.63 -18.29
C ILE A 126 13.95 -1.94 -17.66
N GLU A 127 15.17 -2.23 -18.12
CA GLU A 127 16.43 -1.70 -17.57
C GLU A 127 16.53 -0.16 -17.61
N TYR A 128 15.87 0.46 -18.58
CA TYR A 128 15.83 1.92 -18.71
C TYR A 128 14.77 2.60 -17.81
N LEU A 129 13.98 1.81 -17.08
CA LEU A 129 12.93 2.32 -16.21
C LEU A 129 13.37 2.43 -14.74
N SER A 130 14.65 2.15 -14.45
CA SER A 130 15.23 2.41 -13.13
C SER A 130 15.12 3.87 -12.74
N GLY A 131 14.82 4.15 -11.47
CA GLY A 131 14.65 5.49 -10.94
C GLY A 131 13.29 6.14 -11.24
N ILE A 132 12.35 5.45 -11.88
CA ILE A 132 10.98 5.91 -11.99
C ILE A 132 10.28 5.73 -10.64
N PRO A 133 9.59 6.79 -10.14
CA PRO A 133 8.86 6.73 -8.89
C PRO A 133 7.61 5.86 -8.98
#